data_79290f23a2c95b1fd315bea481abff1a
#
_entry.id   79290f23a2c95b1fd315bea481abff1a
#
_cell.length_a   1.000
_cell.length_b   1.000
_cell.length_c   1.000
_cell.angle_alpha   90.00
_cell.angle_beta   90.00
_cell.angle_gamma   90.00
#
_symmetry.space_group_name_H-M   'P 1'
#
loop_
_entity.id
_entity.type
_entity.pdbx_description
1 polymer ?
#
loop_
_entity_poly.entity_id
_entity_poly.type
_entity_poly.pdbx_seq_one_letter_code
_entity_poly.pdbx_strand_id
1 'polypeptide(L)'
;MGYDLYAVKPNSEKFGYFRSNIWYWIPLWNYVAILSKDILTDDDIEEGNYNNDHIINNELSVIIGNRILESFSNNVFKDFKDKFEKEKEGLDKENYKVCSNSNNNTISTESFYKNYILDKDLLEEFANFCINSGGFQIS
;
A
#
# COMPACT_ATOMS: atom_id res chain seq x y z
N MET A 1 11.79 9.58 -1.26
CA MET A 1 11.08 9.33 -0.01
C MET A 1 10.64 7.88 0.06
N GLY A 2 10.83 7.23 1.19
CA GLY A 2 10.56 5.81 1.30
C GLY A 2 10.01 5.41 2.66
N TYR A 3 9.57 4.16 2.72
CA TYR A 3 9.04 3.53 3.92
C TYR A 3 9.91 2.34 4.25
N ASP A 4 10.39 2.32 5.48
CA ASP A 4 11.22 1.24 6.01
C ASP A 4 10.40 0.49 7.06
N LEU A 5 10.21 -0.81 6.86
CA LEU A 5 9.46 -1.65 7.78
C LEU A 5 10.41 -2.58 8.50
N TYR A 6 10.38 -2.53 9.83
CA TYR A 6 11.24 -3.34 10.67
C TYR A 6 10.41 -4.39 11.38
N ALA A 7 10.78 -5.65 11.21
CA ALA A 7 10.08 -6.77 11.86
C ALA A 7 10.33 -6.74 13.36
N VAL A 8 9.26 -7.02 14.12
CA VAL A 8 9.35 -7.08 15.59
C VAL A 8 10.01 -8.38 16.04
N LYS A 9 9.61 -9.50 15.43
CA LYS A 9 10.13 -10.82 15.78
C LYS A 9 10.15 -11.72 14.54
N PRO A 10 11.10 -11.50 13.61
CA PRO A 10 11.10 -12.25 12.36
C PRO A 10 11.47 -13.72 12.55
N ASN A 11 10.86 -14.58 11.73
CA ASN A 11 11.16 -16.01 11.73
C ASN A 11 12.56 -16.31 11.19
N SER A 12 13.09 -15.41 10.37
CA SER A 12 14.46 -15.54 9.84
C SER A 12 14.96 -14.14 9.47
N GLU A 13 16.28 -14.02 9.24
CA GLU A 13 16.89 -12.76 8.83
C GLU A 13 16.28 -12.19 7.55
N LYS A 14 15.85 -13.04 6.64
CA LYS A 14 15.22 -12.67 5.39
C LYS A 14 13.99 -11.80 5.60
N PHE A 15 13.26 -12.00 6.68
CA PHE A 15 12.02 -11.29 6.98
C PHE A 15 12.18 -10.22 8.06
N GLY A 16 13.40 -9.76 8.29
CA GLY A 16 13.67 -8.73 9.29
C GLY A 16 13.38 -7.32 8.81
N TYR A 17 13.32 -7.11 7.51
CA TYR A 17 13.23 -5.78 6.93
C TYR A 17 12.53 -5.82 5.57
N PHE A 18 11.69 -4.80 5.32
CA PHE A 18 11.03 -4.60 4.04
C PHE A 18 11.06 -3.11 3.72
N ARG A 19 11.30 -2.78 2.47
CA ARG A 19 11.34 -1.38 2.04
C ARG A 19 10.53 -1.15 0.78
N SER A 20 9.88 0.01 0.71
CA SER A 20 9.18 0.45 -0.48
C SER A 20 9.30 1.96 -0.61
N ASN A 21 9.34 2.46 -1.85
CA ASN A 21 9.24 3.90 -2.06
C ASN A 21 7.76 4.32 -2.02
N ILE A 22 7.52 5.63 -1.98
CA ILE A 22 6.18 6.19 -1.82
C ILE A 22 5.24 5.82 -2.97
N TRP A 23 5.77 5.71 -4.19
CA TRP A 23 4.97 5.43 -5.39
C TRP A 23 4.33 4.05 -5.36
N TYR A 24 5.01 3.09 -4.75
CA TYR A 24 4.53 1.72 -4.60
C TYR A 24 3.82 1.52 -3.26
N TRP A 25 4.28 2.19 -2.20
CA TRP A 25 3.74 1.98 -0.86
C TRP A 25 2.30 2.49 -0.71
N ILE A 26 2.02 3.70 -1.16
CA ILE A 26 0.70 4.31 -0.97
C ILE A 26 -0.41 3.44 -1.59
N PRO A 27 -0.31 3.00 -2.87
CA PRO A 27 -1.35 2.11 -3.41
C PRO A 27 -1.35 0.72 -2.75
N LEU A 28 -0.20 0.20 -2.34
CA LEU A 28 -0.12 -1.05 -1.59
C LEU A 28 -0.89 -0.95 -0.27
N TRP A 29 -0.62 0.09 0.51
CA TRP A 29 -1.28 0.28 1.81
C TRP A 29 -2.78 0.54 1.65
N ASN A 30 -3.17 1.27 0.62
CA ASN A 30 -4.58 1.45 0.28
C ASN A 30 -5.27 0.10 0.04
N TYR A 31 -4.62 -0.78 -0.70
CA TYR A 31 -5.14 -2.11 -0.96
C TYR A 31 -5.27 -2.93 0.34
N VAL A 32 -4.26 -2.87 1.18
CA VAL A 32 -4.28 -3.50 2.51
C VAL A 32 -5.46 -2.99 3.33
N ALA A 33 -5.66 -1.68 3.35
CA ALA A 33 -6.75 -1.06 4.11
C ALA A 33 -8.12 -1.55 3.62
N ILE A 34 -8.30 -1.69 2.31
CA ILE A 34 -9.55 -2.20 1.75
C ILE A 34 -9.77 -3.66 2.13
N LEU A 35 -8.74 -4.49 2.02
CA LEU A 35 -8.85 -5.92 2.35
C LEU A 35 -9.06 -6.17 3.85
N SER A 36 -8.60 -5.27 4.69
CA SER A 36 -8.52 -5.50 6.14
C SER A 36 -9.22 -4.41 6.96
N LYS A 37 -10.15 -3.70 6.35
CA LYS A 37 -10.90 -2.61 7.01
C LYS A 37 -11.64 -3.08 8.25
N ASP A 38 -12.06 -4.33 8.27
CA ASP A 38 -12.81 -4.91 9.39
C ASP A 38 -11.94 -5.18 10.64
N ILE A 39 -10.61 -5.25 10.47
CA ILE A 39 -9.70 -5.56 11.57
C ILE A 39 -8.74 -4.40 11.89
N LEU A 40 -8.46 -3.52 10.93
CA LEU A 40 -7.62 -2.36 11.15
C LEU A 40 -8.45 -1.19 11.68
N THR A 41 -7.92 -0.48 12.66
CA THR A 41 -8.56 0.76 13.14
C THR A 41 -8.32 1.87 12.14
N ASP A 42 -9.12 2.93 12.23
CA ASP A 42 -8.90 4.13 11.41
C ASP A 42 -7.50 4.70 11.62
N ASP A 43 -7.00 4.60 12.85
CA ASP A 43 -5.65 5.05 13.20
C ASP A 43 -4.59 4.20 12.49
N ASP A 44 -4.76 2.87 12.47
CA ASP A 44 -3.85 1.98 11.76
C ASP A 44 -3.79 2.32 10.27
N ILE A 45 -4.95 2.57 9.68
CA ILE A 45 -5.04 2.89 8.24
C ILE A 45 -4.37 4.23 7.95
N GLU A 46 -4.66 5.24 8.75
CA GLU A 46 -4.08 6.57 8.56
C GLU A 46 -2.57 6.57 8.79
N GLU A 47 -2.11 6.00 9.90
CA GLU A 47 -0.70 6.01 10.27
C GLU A 47 0.15 5.17 9.31
N GLY A 48 -0.43 4.19 8.66
CA GLY A 48 0.27 3.41 7.64
C GLY A 48 0.69 4.24 6.43
N ASN A 49 0.08 5.39 6.21
CA ASN A 49 0.45 6.32 5.14
C ASN A 49 1.67 7.18 5.50
N TYR A 50 2.10 7.13 6.75
CA TYR A 50 3.20 7.94 7.24
C TYR A 50 4.30 7.05 7.81
N ASN A 51 5.54 7.52 7.75
CA ASN A 51 6.69 6.81 8.30
C ASN A 51 7.01 7.30 9.71
N ASN A 52 6.03 7.20 10.61
CA ASN A 52 6.09 7.74 11.98
C ASN A 52 6.19 6.66 13.07
N ASP A 53 6.78 5.53 12.75
CA ASP A 53 7.04 4.45 13.71
C ASP A 53 5.78 3.73 14.23
N HIS A 54 4.70 3.74 13.46
CA HIS A 54 3.48 3.01 13.81
C HIS A 54 3.72 1.50 13.76
N ILE A 55 3.21 0.78 14.76
CA ILE A 55 3.41 -0.67 14.88
C ILE A 55 2.12 -1.40 14.56
N ILE A 56 2.24 -2.42 13.69
CA ILE A 56 1.19 -3.40 13.41
C ILE A 56 1.58 -4.70 14.13
N ASN A 57 0.71 -5.19 15.01
CA ASN A 57 1.05 -6.36 15.81
C ASN A 57 1.06 -7.65 14.97
N ASN A 58 1.59 -8.74 15.56
CA ASN A 58 1.74 -10.01 14.86
C ASN A 58 0.41 -10.57 14.35
N GLU A 59 -0.62 -10.53 15.16
CA GLU A 59 -1.93 -11.08 14.79
C GLU A 59 -2.48 -10.40 13.53
N LEU A 60 -2.48 -9.07 13.52
CA LEU A 60 -2.92 -8.29 12.36
C LEU A 60 -2.02 -8.54 11.16
N SER A 61 -0.72 -8.58 11.38
CA SER A 61 0.27 -8.78 10.33
C SER A 61 0.06 -10.09 9.59
N VAL A 62 -0.15 -11.18 10.31
CA VAL A 62 -0.41 -12.51 9.71
C VAL A 62 -1.70 -12.50 8.89
N ILE A 63 -2.75 -11.91 9.43
CA ILE A 63 -4.05 -11.84 8.73
C ILE A 63 -3.90 -11.01 7.45
N ILE A 64 -3.22 -9.87 7.51
CA ILE A 64 -2.98 -9.01 6.35
C ILE A 64 -2.27 -9.80 5.25
N GLY A 65 -1.19 -10.49 5.60
CA GLY A 65 -0.43 -11.26 4.63
C GLY A 65 -1.25 -12.36 3.96
N ASN A 66 -2.01 -13.10 4.76
CA ASN A 66 -2.86 -14.17 4.23
C ASN A 66 -3.96 -13.64 3.32
N ARG A 67 -4.57 -12.51 3.66
CA ARG A 67 -5.61 -11.90 2.83
C ARG A 67 -5.06 -11.43 1.49
N ILE A 68 -3.85 -10.86 1.48
CA ILE A 68 -3.21 -10.45 0.23
C ILE A 68 -3.01 -11.67 -0.68
N LEU A 69 -2.42 -12.74 -0.15
CA LEU A 69 -2.16 -13.94 -0.94
C LEU A 69 -3.46 -14.58 -1.46
N GLU A 70 -4.48 -14.63 -0.62
CA GLU A 70 -5.80 -15.14 -1.01
C GLU A 70 -6.42 -14.32 -2.12
N SER A 71 -6.23 -13.00 -2.10
CA SER A 71 -6.80 -12.09 -3.09
C SER A 71 -6.26 -12.34 -4.51
N PHE A 72 -5.10 -12.95 -4.62
CA PHE A 72 -4.52 -13.28 -5.93
C PHE A 72 -5.21 -14.47 -6.60
N SER A 73 -5.82 -15.36 -5.81
CA SER A 73 -6.47 -16.57 -6.35
C SER A 73 -7.97 -16.41 -6.56
N ASN A 74 -8.61 -15.41 -5.95
CA ASN A 74 -10.06 -15.22 -6.01
C ASN A 74 -10.49 -14.00 -6.85
N ASN A 75 -9.60 -13.46 -7.67
CA ASN A 75 -9.83 -12.31 -8.56
C ASN A 75 -10.02 -10.96 -7.85
N VAL A 76 -9.95 -10.89 -6.54
CA VAL A 76 -10.10 -9.62 -5.81
C VAL A 76 -9.00 -8.64 -6.22
N PHE A 77 -7.75 -9.11 -6.26
CA PHE A 77 -6.63 -8.28 -6.69
C PHE A 77 -6.79 -7.81 -8.14
N LYS A 78 -7.15 -8.73 -9.03
CA LYS A 78 -7.32 -8.40 -10.45
C LYS A 78 -8.36 -7.31 -10.64
N ASP A 79 -9.51 -7.45 -10.00
CA ASP A 79 -10.60 -6.48 -10.09
C ASP A 79 -10.19 -5.13 -9.52
N PHE A 80 -9.49 -5.14 -8.39
CA PHE A 80 -8.99 -3.91 -7.78
C PHE A 80 -7.97 -3.22 -8.67
N LYS A 81 -7.04 -3.99 -9.24
CA LYS A 81 -6.01 -3.42 -10.12
C LYS A 81 -6.62 -2.82 -11.38
N ASP A 82 -7.59 -3.50 -11.98
CA ASP A 82 -8.28 -2.98 -13.17
C ASP A 82 -8.97 -1.65 -12.85
N LYS A 83 -9.64 -1.56 -11.71
CA LYS A 83 -10.28 -0.34 -11.26
C LYS A 83 -9.25 0.77 -10.99
N PHE A 84 -8.15 0.43 -10.35
CA PHE A 84 -7.06 1.37 -10.07
C PHE A 84 -6.50 1.97 -11.36
N GLU A 85 -6.23 1.14 -12.36
CA GLU A 85 -5.70 1.60 -13.63
C GLU A 85 -6.69 2.50 -14.39
N LYS A 86 -7.98 2.18 -14.32
CA LYS A 86 -9.02 3.02 -14.93
C LYS A 86 -9.14 4.37 -14.23
N GLU A 87 -9.05 4.40 -12.92
CA GLU A 87 -9.08 5.64 -12.17
C GLU A 87 -7.88 6.52 -12.48
N LYS A 88 -6.70 5.93 -12.66
CA LYS A 88 -5.51 6.65 -13.09
C LYS A 88 -5.70 7.29 -14.46
N GLU A 89 -6.25 6.55 -15.41
CA GLU A 89 -6.54 7.08 -16.76
C GLU A 89 -7.54 8.23 -16.69
N GLY A 90 -8.57 8.09 -15.86
CA GLY A 90 -9.54 9.15 -15.64
C GLY A 90 -8.92 10.42 -15.07
N LEU A 91 -8.04 10.26 -14.11
CA LEU A 91 -7.32 11.38 -13.50
C LEU A 91 -6.40 12.05 -14.51
N ASP A 92 -5.74 11.31 -15.37
CA ASP A 92 -4.89 11.86 -16.42
C ASP A 92 -5.69 12.76 -17.36
N LYS A 93 -6.89 12.33 -17.74
CA LYS A 93 -7.78 13.12 -18.60
C LYS A 93 -8.28 14.37 -17.89
N GLU A 94 -8.69 14.24 -16.65
CA GLU A 94 -9.15 15.36 -15.83
C GLU A 94 -8.00 16.35 -15.59
N ASN A 95 -6.83 15.83 -15.34
CA ASN A 95 -5.61 16.60 -15.13
C ASN A 95 -5.33 17.49 -16.34
N TYR A 96 -5.46 16.93 -17.52
CA TYR A 96 -5.26 17.66 -18.77
C TYR A 96 -6.25 18.84 -18.87
N LYS A 97 -7.50 18.63 -18.54
CA LYS A 97 -8.51 19.69 -18.56
C LYS A 97 -8.24 20.75 -17.51
N VAL A 98 -7.87 20.34 -16.32
CA VAL A 98 -7.56 21.23 -15.21
C VAL A 98 -6.35 22.09 -15.52
N CYS A 99 -5.33 21.52 -16.16
CA CYS A 99 -4.13 22.27 -16.56
C CYS A 99 -4.46 23.47 -17.43
N SER A 100 -5.49 23.38 -18.25
CA SER A 100 -5.89 24.51 -19.11
C SER A 100 -6.62 25.62 -18.34
N ASN A 101 -7.06 25.36 -17.11
CA ASN A 101 -7.92 26.27 -16.36
C ASN A 101 -7.43 26.67 -14.98
N SER A 102 -6.28 26.18 -14.51
CA SER A 102 -6.07 26.22 -13.09
C SER A 102 -4.69 26.53 -12.59
N ASN A 103 -4.60 26.50 -11.27
CA ASN A 103 -3.39 26.77 -10.52
C ASN A 103 -2.47 25.55 -10.46
N ASN A 104 -1.23 25.81 -10.06
CA ASN A 104 -0.17 24.81 -10.03
C ASN A 104 -0.37 23.71 -8.98
N ASN A 105 -1.06 24.00 -7.88
CA ASN A 105 -1.24 23.04 -6.80
C ASN A 105 -2.07 21.84 -7.22
N THR A 106 -3.15 22.08 -7.95
CA THR A 106 -4.01 21.02 -8.46
C THR A 106 -3.23 20.11 -9.43
N ILE A 107 -2.46 20.74 -10.33
CA ILE A 107 -1.65 20.02 -11.30
C ILE A 107 -0.64 19.10 -10.59
N SER A 108 0.04 19.61 -9.57
CA SER A 108 1.04 18.84 -8.83
C SER A 108 0.44 17.62 -8.12
N THR A 109 -0.73 17.79 -7.49
CA THR A 109 -1.40 16.70 -6.77
C THR A 109 -1.81 15.57 -7.72
N GLU A 110 -2.39 15.92 -8.85
CA GLU A 110 -2.83 14.92 -9.83
C GLU A 110 -1.66 14.22 -10.49
N SER A 111 -0.57 14.96 -10.79
CA SER A 111 0.66 14.38 -11.32
C SER A 111 1.29 13.40 -10.33
N PHE A 112 1.22 13.69 -9.03
CA PHE A 112 1.71 12.79 -8.00
C PHE A 112 0.94 11.47 -8.01
N TYR A 113 -0.39 11.51 -8.03
CA TYR A 113 -1.22 10.32 -8.07
C TYR A 113 -0.95 9.45 -9.30
N LYS A 114 -0.70 10.09 -10.43
CA LYS A 114 -0.40 9.42 -11.69
C LYS A 114 0.79 8.48 -11.61
N ASN A 115 1.75 8.77 -10.73
CA ASN A 115 2.97 7.98 -10.60
C ASN A 115 2.83 6.80 -9.65
N TYR A 116 1.68 6.61 -9.02
CA TYR A 116 1.44 5.47 -8.13
C TYR A 116 1.35 4.18 -8.95
N ILE A 117 2.00 3.14 -8.45
CA ILE A 117 2.06 1.83 -9.12
C ILE A 117 1.62 0.75 -8.13
N LEU A 118 0.61 -0.02 -8.52
CA LEU A 118 0.15 -1.19 -7.77
C LEU A 118 0.81 -2.43 -8.37
N ASP A 119 1.83 -2.95 -7.71
CA ASP A 119 2.65 -4.04 -8.21
C ASP A 119 2.37 -5.33 -7.46
N LYS A 120 1.98 -6.37 -8.20
CA LYS A 120 1.65 -7.68 -7.65
C LYS A 120 2.85 -8.35 -6.97
N ASP A 121 4.02 -8.28 -7.58
CA ASP A 121 5.22 -8.93 -7.05
C ASP A 121 5.62 -8.30 -5.71
N LEU A 122 5.53 -6.99 -5.61
CA LEU A 122 5.81 -6.29 -4.36
C LEU A 122 4.79 -6.64 -3.29
N LEU A 123 3.51 -6.75 -3.66
CA LEU A 123 2.45 -7.17 -2.74
C LEU A 123 2.70 -8.57 -2.19
N GLU A 124 3.14 -9.49 -3.06
CA GLU A 124 3.46 -10.86 -2.65
C GLU A 124 4.64 -10.86 -1.68
N GLU A 125 5.68 -10.09 -1.97
CA GLU A 125 6.83 -9.93 -1.09
C GLU A 125 6.42 -9.35 0.26
N PHE A 126 5.60 -8.32 0.24
CA PHE A 126 5.06 -7.72 1.46
C PHE A 126 4.21 -8.70 2.26
N ALA A 127 3.37 -9.49 1.59
CA ALA A 127 2.53 -10.49 2.25
C ALA A 127 3.38 -11.53 3.00
N ASN A 128 4.43 -12.01 2.36
CA ASN A 128 5.36 -12.95 2.99
C ASN A 128 6.09 -12.32 4.16
N PHE A 129 6.48 -11.06 4.04
CA PHE A 129 7.06 -10.29 5.14
C PHE A 129 6.07 -10.22 6.32
N CYS A 130 4.82 -9.86 6.05
CA CYS A 130 3.79 -9.74 7.08
C CYS A 130 3.60 -11.05 7.87
N ILE A 131 3.57 -12.17 7.16
CA ILE A 131 3.34 -13.49 7.78
C ILE A 131 4.51 -13.90 8.68
N ASN A 132 5.73 -13.52 8.31
CA ASN A 132 6.95 -13.99 8.95
C ASN A 132 7.66 -12.98 9.84
N SER A 133 7.13 -11.75 9.94
CA SER A 133 7.79 -10.66 10.66
C SER A 133 7.55 -10.66 12.18
N GLY A 134 6.49 -11.31 12.64
CA GLY A 134 6.10 -11.20 14.04
C GLY A 134 5.46 -9.86 14.38
N GLY A 135 4.94 -9.17 13.42
CA GLY A 135 4.52 -7.78 13.50
C GLY A 135 5.60 -6.86 12.94
N PHE A 136 5.25 -5.63 12.62
CA PHE A 136 6.23 -4.72 12.01
C PHE A 136 5.96 -3.27 12.39
N GLN A 137 7.02 -2.46 12.28
CA GLN A 137 6.99 -1.02 12.52
C GLN A 137 7.23 -0.31 11.19
N ILE A 138 6.38 0.67 10.89
CA ILE A 138 6.47 1.48 9.66
C ILE A 138 7.24 2.77 9.98
N SER A 139 8.46 2.86 9.48
CA SER A 139 9.35 4.00 9.77
C SER A 139 9.72 4.83 8.55
#